data_b2b00bffd38b961deba555c80b853ba8
#
_entry.id   b2b00bffd38b961deba555c80b853ba8
#
_cell.length_a   1.000
_cell.length_b   1.000
_cell.length_c   1.000
_cell.angle_alpha   90.00
_cell.angle_beta   90.00
_cell.angle_gamma   90.00
#
_symmetry.space_group_name_H-M   'P 1'
#
loop_
_entity.id
_entity.type
_entity.pdbx_description
1 polymer ?
#
loop_
_entity_poly.entity_id
_entity_poly.type
_entity_poly.pdbx_seq_one_letter_code
_entity_poly.pdbx_strand_id
1 'polypeptide(L)' 'MPIQSKYSNTQVEEVVDQLIEVLTAQKVPVDLSLMCLGNSITHILKEHVPEAKRQSVAENFSQALVQSVK' A
#
# COMPACT_ATOMS: atom_id res chain seq x y z
N MET A 1 -6.47 2.01 -14.65
CA MET A 1 -5.94 1.36 -13.47
C MET A 1 -5.60 -0.09 -13.77
N PRO A 2 -4.34 -0.44 -13.69
CA PRO A 2 -3.93 -1.79 -14.07
C PRO A 2 -4.37 -2.87 -13.09
N ILE A 3 -4.68 -2.52 -11.85
CA ILE A 3 -5.10 -3.49 -10.86
C ILE A 3 -6.61 -3.51 -10.78
N GLN A 4 -7.18 -4.65 -11.09
CA GLN A 4 -8.61 -4.86 -10.89
C GLN A 4 -8.81 -5.54 -9.55
N SER A 5 -9.50 -4.86 -8.67
CA SER A 5 -9.76 -5.38 -7.35
C SER A 5 -11.14 -6.02 -7.31
N LYS A 6 -11.24 -7.16 -6.65
CA LYS A 6 -12.53 -7.78 -6.37
C LYS A 6 -13.29 -7.09 -5.24
N TYR A 7 -12.68 -6.08 -4.64
CA TYR A 7 -13.29 -5.36 -3.53
C TYR A 7 -13.98 -4.10 -4.03
N SER A 8 -15.02 -3.66 -3.32
CA SER A 8 -15.74 -2.45 -3.67
C SER A 8 -14.87 -1.22 -3.39
N ASN A 9 -15.14 -0.13 -4.12
CA ASN A 9 -14.46 1.13 -3.87
C ASN A 9 -14.70 1.62 -2.45
N THR A 10 -15.91 1.42 -1.94
CA THR A 10 -16.25 1.83 -0.57
C THR A 10 -15.37 1.12 0.45
N GLN A 11 -15.18 -0.19 0.28
CA GLN A 11 -14.35 -0.94 1.21
C GLN A 11 -12.89 -0.47 1.16
N VAL A 12 -12.38 -0.23 -0.03
CA VAL A 12 -11.01 0.27 -0.20
C VAL A 12 -10.87 1.65 0.45
N GLU A 13 -11.83 2.54 0.20
CA GLU A 13 -11.79 3.89 0.76
C GLU A 13 -11.85 3.88 2.29
N GLU A 14 -12.67 3.02 2.86
CA GLU A 14 -12.78 2.94 4.31
C GLU A 14 -11.45 2.54 4.94
N VAL A 15 -10.78 1.54 4.37
CA VAL A 15 -9.49 1.08 4.92
C VAL A 15 -8.43 2.17 4.72
N VAL A 16 -8.39 2.80 3.54
CA VAL A 16 -7.44 3.88 3.28
C VAL A 16 -7.65 5.04 4.25
N ASP A 17 -8.91 5.41 4.48
CA ASP A 17 -9.23 6.50 5.40
C ASP A 17 -8.73 6.19 6.81
N GLN A 18 -8.87 4.94 7.26
CA GLN A 18 -8.38 4.54 8.57
C GLN A 18 -6.85 4.58 8.65
N LEU A 19 -6.17 4.17 7.58
CA LEU A 19 -4.70 4.26 7.54
C LEU A 19 -4.24 5.71 7.61
N ILE A 20 -4.87 6.59 6.84
CA ILE A 20 -4.54 8.01 6.84
C ILE A 20 -4.86 8.62 8.20
N GLU A 21 -5.96 8.20 8.82
CA GLU A 21 -6.35 8.70 10.13
C GLU A 21 -5.29 8.40 11.20
N VAL A 22 -4.73 7.19 11.19
CA VAL A 22 -3.66 6.84 12.13
C VAL A 22 -2.48 7.78 11.96
N LEU A 23 -2.07 8.03 10.72
CA LEU A 23 -0.94 8.93 10.46
C LEU A 23 -1.24 10.36 10.87
N THR A 24 -2.44 10.82 10.60
CA THR A 24 -2.88 12.17 10.93
C THR A 24 -2.98 12.36 12.45
N ALA A 25 -3.56 11.39 13.14
CA ALA A 25 -3.75 11.47 14.59
C ALA A 25 -2.40 11.53 15.33
N GLN A 26 -1.39 10.87 14.80
CA GLN A 26 -0.06 10.89 15.41
C GLN A 26 0.82 11.99 14.85
N LYS A 27 0.29 12.82 13.95
CA LYS A 27 1.02 13.93 13.36
C LYS A 27 2.32 13.49 12.70
N VAL A 28 2.25 12.38 11.96
CA VAL A 28 3.41 11.78 11.32
C VAL A 28 3.79 12.60 10.08
N PRO A 29 5.06 13.05 9.95
CA PRO A 29 5.50 13.78 8.76
C PRO A 29 5.43 12.91 7.50
N VAL A 30 5.48 13.54 6.34
CA VAL A 30 5.34 12.87 5.05
C VAL A 30 6.39 11.76 4.86
N ASP A 31 7.65 12.07 5.11
CA ASP A 31 8.72 11.10 4.91
C ASP A 31 8.58 9.90 5.84
N LEU A 32 8.23 10.13 7.10
CA LEU A 32 8.01 9.04 8.05
C LEU A 32 6.76 8.25 7.68
N SER A 33 5.71 8.91 7.20
CA SER A 33 4.51 8.23 6.73
C SER A 33 4.82 7.27 5.60
N LEU A 34 5.61 7.72 4.62
CA LEU A 34 5.98 6.86 3.49
C LEU A 34 6.84 5.70 3.95
N MET A 35 7.74 5.94 4.89
CA MET A 35 8.57 4.86 5.45
C MET A 35 7.73 3.81 6.17
N CYS A 36 6.77 4.25 6.98
CA CYS A 36 5.90 3.33 7.71
C CYS A 36 5.04 2.51 6.77
N LEU A 37 4.45 3.14 5.77
CA LEU A 37 3.62 2.45 4.80
C LEU A 37 4.46 1.49 3.96
N GLY A 38 5.65 1.91 3.56
CA GLY A 38 6.57 1.06 2.81
C GLY A 38 6.98 -0.16 3.61
N ASN A 39 7.32 0.02 4.88
CA ASN A 39 7.68 -1.11 5.75
C ASN A 39 6.49 -2.05 5.96
N SER A 40 5.28 -1.50 6.00
CA SER A 40 4.07 -2.32 6.10
C SER A 40 3.89 -3.18 4.86
N ILE A 41 4.14 -2.63 3.69
CA ILE A 41 4.07 -3.38 2.43
C ILE A 41 5.11 -4.51 2.45
N THR A 42 6.33 -4.21 2.86
CA THR A 42 7.38 -5.23 2.98
C THR A 42 6.95 -6.37 3.90
N HIS A 43 6.37 -6.02 5.03
CA HIS A 43 5.89 -7.01 6.00
C HIS A 43 4.81 -7.91 5.37
N ILE A 44 3.85 -7.30 4.67
CA ILE A 44 2.78 -8.05 4.03
C ILE A 44 3.34 -9.01 2.99
N LEU A 45 4.29 -8.53 2.17
CA LEU A 45 4.89 -9.37 1.15
C LEU A 45 5.66 -10.54 1.75
N LYS A 46 6.41 -10.31 2.82
CA LYS A 46 7.19 -11.38 3.45
C LYS A 46 6.31 -12.39 4.17
N GLU A 47 5.21 -11.94 4.78
CA GLU A 47 4.37 -12.83 5.58
C GLU A 47 3.31 -13.57 4.76
N HIS A 48 2.84 -12.97 3.66
CA HIS A 48 1.65 -13.48 2.97
C HIS A 48 1.87 -13.81 1.51
N VAL A 49 3.03 -13.48 0.93
CA VAL A 49 3.32 -13.77 -0.48
C VAL A 49 4.49 -14.73 -0.56
N PRO A 50 4.34 -15.86 -1.29
CA PRO A 50 5.45 -16.80 -1.43
C PRO A 50 6.70 -16.14 -2.01
N GLU A 51 7.87 -16.57 -1.55
CA GLU A 51 9.14 -15.97 -1.94
C GLU A 51 9.31 -15.87 -3.45
N ALA A 52 8.89 -16.92 -4.16
CA ALA A 52 9.04 -16.96 -5.61
C ALA A 52 8.25 -15.88 -6.34
N LYS A 53 7.24 -15.30 -5.69
CA LYS A 53 6.37 -14.30 -6.30
C LYS A 53 6.56 -12.89 -5.74
N ARG A 54 7.36 -12.74 -4.69
CA ARG A 54 7.49 -11.45 -4.00
C ARG A 54 8.00 -10.36 -4.92
N GLN A 55 9.03 -10.66 -5.71
CA GLN A 55 9.62 -9.64 -6.56
C GLN A 55 8.63 -9.16 -7.61
N SER A 56 7.92 -10.08 -8.28
CA SER A 56 6.98 -9.65 -9.31
C SER A 56 5.79 -8.89 -8.74
N VAL A 57 5.32 -9.27 -7.54
CA VAL A 57 4.25 -8.53 -6.88
C VAL A 57 4.72 -7.13 -6.52
N ALA A 58 5.94 -7.01 -5.98
CA ALA A 58 6.50 -5.71 -5.62
C ALA A 58 6.69 -4.83 -6.85
N GLU A 59 7.15 -5.39 -7.97
CA GLU A 59 7.33 -4.65 -9.21
C GLU A 59 5.99 -4.16 -9.74
N ASN A 60 4.98 -5.01 -9.76
CA ASN A 60 3.65 -4.62 -10.22
C ASN A 60 3.06 -3.53 -9.32
N PHE A 61 3.24 -3.66 -8.02
CA PHE A 61 2.78 -2.67 -7.07
C PHE A 61 3.47 -1.32 -7.30
N SER A 62 4.80 -1.34 -7.47
CA SER A 62 5.55 -0.10 -7.66
C SER A 62 5.15 0.61 -8.94
N GLN A 63 4.88 -0.14 -10.02
CA GLN A 63 4.39 0.45 -11.27
C GLN A 63 3.01 1.09 -11.09
N ALA A 64 2.12 0.39 -10.38
CA ALA A 64 0.80 0.93 -10.09
C ALA A 64 0.89 2.20 -9.27
N LEU A 65 1.80 2.23 -8.30
CA LEU A 65 2.02 3.41 -7.48
C LEU A 65 2.49 4.59 -8.33
N VAL A 66 3.46 4.35 -9.22
CA VAL A 66 3.96 5.40 -10.10
C VAL A 66 2.83 5.95 -10.97
N GLN A 67 2.00 5.08 -11.52
CA GLN A 67 0.89 5.52 -12.37
C GLN A 67 -0.15 6.31 -11.57
N SER A 68 -0.35 5.96 -10.31
CA SER A 68 -1.38 6.60 -9.49
C SER A 68 -1.06 8.07 -9.17
N VAL A 69 0.21 8.45 -9.23
CA VAL A 69 0.62 9.83 -8.89
C VAL A 69 0.94 10.69 -10.10
N LYS A 70 0.79 10.15 -11.30
CA LYS A 70 1.02 10.92 -12.53
C LYS A 70 -0.17 11.76 -12.92
#